data_aba9dc4fcba512b0a031d1079f98f97d
#
_entry.id   aba9dc4fcba512b0a031d1079f98f97d
#
_cell.length_a   1.000
_cell.length_b   1.000
_cell.length_c   1.000
_cell.angle_alpha   90.00
_cell.angle_beta   90.00
_cell.angle_gamma   90.00
#
_symmetry.space_group_name_H-M   'P 1'
#
loop_
_entity.id
_entity.type
_entity.pdbx_description
1 polymer ?
#
loop_
_entity_poly.entity_id
_entity_poly.type
_entity_poly.pdbx_seq_one_letter_code
_entity_poly.pdbx_strand_id
1 'polypeptide(L)'
;MCVIIIKQTGKNVPQEVAKTSARINPHGLGIIWLDTFEVTYHKSAEYKVLDTKRPFIAHFRYATIGAINKENTHPFRCGSNKQEWLMMNGTIRELGNHKKSDSKVLAENLGEIPRHKWKKELEKYECRFVTINTHSRTYQVYNKELWVQRDGVWYSKDNVLEDNLVAVYGTLKKGYHNYNNYLTSSKFVGKGETKEKYPLVIQGLPYLIDKRGLGFNVEVDVFKVSSGVLGQLDRLEGHPNWYRRKQIDIVSKGKVLKCWIYFNLREDEKGKQWHKTYTQAPNKVKWYEEEDERETEVSFSKYTERQLNLLDIFEDDCEDCGFDIVNEKPICVDCFHDLEHDGFANYHCCGCDGWFAEDEVLRFRP
;
A
#
# COMPACT_ATOMS: atom_id res chain seq x y z
N MET A 1 4.58 4.84 -5.70
CA MET A 1 4.78 6.27 -6.07
C MET A 1 4.07 7.16 -5.07
N CYS A 2 4.72 8.22 -4.60
CA CYS A 2 4.27 9.16 -3.56
C CYS A 2 2.91 9.80 -3.83
N VAL A 3 2.34 10.48 -2.82
CA VAL A 3 1.21 11.39 -2.99
C VAL A 3 1.47 12.68 -2.22
N ILE A 4 1.11 13.81 -2.83
CA ILE A 4 1.08 15.12 -2.18
C ILE A 4 -0.38 15.55 -2.07
N ILE A 5 -0.76 16.08 -0.90
CA ILE A 5 -2.10 16.60 -0.60
C ILE A 5 -1.94 18.06 -0.19
N ILE A 6 -2.63 18.99 -0.86
CA ILE A 6 -2.66 20.41 -0.51
C ILE A 6 -4.07 20.75 -0.04
N LYS A 7 -4.19 21.06 1.24
CA LYS A 7 -5.44 21.44 1.90
C LYS A 7 -5.40 22.89 2.33
N GLN A 8 -6.31 23.68 1.83
CA GLN A 8 -6.53 25.08 2.24
C GLN A 8 -7.41 25.19 3.49
N THR A 9 -7.42 26.37 4.10
CA THR A 9 -8.35 26.69 5.19
C THR A 9 -9.80 26.45 4.75
N GLY A 10 -10.62 25.90 5.65
CA GLY A 10 -12.02 25.60 5.38
C GLY A 10 -12.30 24.39 4.49
N LYS A 11 -11.25 23.67 4.07
CA LYS A 11 -11.38 22.42 3.31
C LYS A 11 -11.18 21.22 4.22
N ASN A 12 -11.65 20.05 3.79
CA ASN A 12 -11.51 18.81 4.52
C ASN A 12 -10.87 17.71 3.64
N VAL A 13 -9.97 16.93 4.22
CA VAL A 13 -9.45 15.69 3.63
C VAL A 13 -10.14 14.54 4.35
N PRO A 14 -10.91 13.70 3.63
CA PRO A 14 -11.54 12.54 4.27
C PRO A 14 -10.49 11.65 4.95
N GLN A 15 -10.79 11.14 6.13
CA GLN A 15 -9.86 10.30 6.90
C GLN A 15 -9.47 9.05 6.10
N GLU A 16 -10.39 8.49 5.33
CA GLU A 16 -10.14 7.34 4.45
C GLU A 16 -9.08 7.64 3.39
N VAL A 17 -9.05 8.87 2.85
CA VAL A 17 -8.04 9.30 1.88
C VAL A 17 -6.66 9.39 2.55
N ALA A 18 -6.58 9.98 3.75
CA ALA A 18 -5.33 10.04 4.51
C ALA A 18 -4.81 8.64 4.87
N LYS A 19 -5.71 7.75 5.34
CA LYS A 19 -5.40 6.35 5.67
C LYS A 19 -4.94 5.56 4.44
N THR A 20 -5.63 5.71 3.30
CA THR A 20 -5.23 5.07 2.04
C THR A 20 -3.88 5.60 1.57
N SER A 21 -3.64 6.93 1.67
CA SER A 21 -2.35 7.54 1.33
C SER A 21 -1.21 6.95 2.14
N ALA A 22 -1.39 6.79 3.45
CA ALA A 22 -0.41 6.19 4.35
C ALA A 22 -0.12 4.74 3.99
N ARG A 23 -1.17 3.95 3.73
CA ARG A 23 -1.06 2.53 3.45
C ARG A 23 -0.32 2.23 2.14
N ILE A 24 -0.64 2.97 1.06
CA ILE A 24 0.01 2.76 -0.24
C ILE A 24 1.33 3.51 -0.39
N ASN A 25 1.70 4.36 0.58
CA ASN A 25 2.97 5.08 0.64
C ASN A 25 3.50 5.06 2.08
N PRO A 26 4.03 3.91 2.55
CA PRO A 26 4.33 3.70 3.96
C PRO A 26 5.64 4.32 4.46
N HIS A 27 6.49 4.85 3.58
CA HIS A 27 7.90 5.14 3.87
C HIS A 27 8.17 6.53 4.45
N GLY A 28 7.13 7.20 4.97
CA GLY A 28 7.26 8.47 5.69
C GLY A 28 6.20 9.50 5.30
N LEU A 29 5.90 10.41 6.20
CA LEU A 29 4.97 11.52 6.06
C LEU A 29 5.68 12.82 6.45
N GLY A 30 5.73 13.78 5.53
CA GLY A 30 6.20 15.12 5.86
C GLY A 30 5.12 16.16 5.61
N ILE A 31 5.05 17.16 6.47
CA ILE A 31 4.00 18.17 6.48
C ILE A 31 4.61 19.56 6.57
N ILE A 32 4.10 20.48 5.77
CA ILE A 32 4.22 21.93 6.01
C ILE A 32 2.86 22.47 6.38
N TRP A 33 2.75 23.01 7.57
CA TRP A 33 1.55 23.64 8.09
C TRP A 33 1.41 25.05 7.54
N LEU A 34 0.40 25.33 6.71
CA LEU A 34 0.26 26.61 6.00
C LEU A 34 -0.19 27.77 6.87
N ASP A 35 -0.59 27.53 8.10
CA ASP A 35 -0.88 28.56 9.09
C ASP A 35 0.38 29.08 9.80
N THR A 36 1.37 28.22 10.05
CA THR A 36 2.63 28.57 10.74
C THR A 36 3.86 28.51 9.84
N PHE A 37 3.79 27.76 8.73
CA PHE A 37 4.91 27.35 7.86
C PHE A 37 5.97 26.52 8.59
N GLU A 38 5.56 25.87 9.67
CA GLU A 38 6.34 24.87 10.37
C GLU A 38 6.42 23.58 9.56
N VAL A 39 7.59 22.93 9.58
CA VAL A 39 7.86 21.64 8.92
C VAL A 39 7.91 20.55 9.96
N THR A 40 7.10 19.52 9.79
CA THR A 40 7.10 18.33 10.66
C THR A 40 7.23 17.05 9.86
N TYR A 41 7.81 16.02 10.50
CA TYR A 41 8.01 14.69 9.91
C TYR A 41 7.44 13.63 10.84
N HIS A 42 6.77 12.64 10.25
CA HIS A 42 6.05 11.58 10.94
C HIS A 42 6.26 10.24 10.24
N LYS A 43 5.97 9.14 10.93
CA LYS A 43 5.73 7.85 10.27
C LYS A 43 4.43 7.94 9.46
N SER A 44 4.34 7.26 8.32
CA SER A 44 3.10 7.28 7.52
C SER A 44 1.88 6.78 8.31
N ALA A 45 2.08 5.82 9.24
CA ALA A 45 1.04 5.30 10.13
C ALA A 45 0.42 6.38 11.03
N GLU A 46 1.10 7.51 11.26
CA GLU A 46 0.61 8.65 12.05
C GLU A 46 -0.30 9.59 11.24
N TYR A 47 -0.84 9.14 10.10
CA TYR A 47 -1.70 9.93 9.20
C TYR A 47 -2.85 10.67 9.90
N LYS A 48 -3.27 10.21 11.09
CA LYS A 48 -4.33 10.85 11.88
C LYS A 48 -3.99 12.29 12.28
N VAL A 49 -2.71 12.70 12.24
CA VAL A 49 -2.29 14.09 12.43
C VAL A 49 -2.93 15.04 11.42
N LEU A 50 -3.35 14.51 10.24
CA LEU A 50 -4.05 15.25 9.21
C LEU A 50 -5.56 15.42 9.46
N ASP A 51 -6.12 14.77 10.48
CA ASP A 51 -7.50 14.97 10.96
C ASP A 51 -7.57 16.28 11.76
N THR A 52 -7.54 17.38 11.05
CA THR A 52 -7.40 18.73 11.62
C THR A 52 -8.08 19.77 10.74
N LYS A 53 -8.45 20.92 11.34
CA LYS A 53 -8.92 22.09 10.58
C LYS A 53 -7.77 22.93 9.99
N ARG A 54 -6.53 22.71 10.43
CA ARG A 54 -5.36 23.45 9.95
C ARG A 54 -5.13 23.21 8.44
N PRO A 55 -4.75 24.23 7.67
CA PRO A 55 -4.32 24.06 6.29
C PRO A 55 -2.91 23.48 6.24
N PHE A 56 -2.63 22.65 5.24
CA PHE A 56 -1.34 21.96 5.12
C PHE A 56 -0.98 21.57 3.70
N ILE A 57 0.31 21.30 3.47
CA ILE A 57 0.83 20.50 2.36
C ILE A 57 1.47 19.27 2.97
N ALA A 58 0.93 18.08 2.68
CA ALA A 58 1.41 16.81 3.19
C ALA A 58 1.95 15.94 2.05
N HIS A 59 3.04 15.22 2.31
CA HIS A 59 3.65 14.30 1.36
C HIS A 59 3.81 12.93 2.01
N PHE A 60 3.16 11.91 1.45
CA PHE A 60 3.35 10.51 1.80
C PHE A 60 4.35 9.88 0.83
N ARG A 61 5.45 9.38 1.37
CA ARG A 61 6.55 8.83 0.59
C ARG A 61 6.31 7.38 0.22
N TYR A 62 6.59 7.04 -1.05
CA TYR A 62 6.90 5.69 -1.51
C TYR A 62 8.31 5.73 -2.12
N ALA A 63 9.27 5.06 -1.51
CA ALA A 63 10.65 5.08 -1.96
C ALA A 63 10.78 4.30 -3.29
N THR A 64 11.29 4.96 -4.30
CA THR A 64 11.68 4.39 -5.61
C THR A 64 13.16 4.52 -5.82
N ILE A 65 13.76 5.55 -5.24
CA ILE A 65 15.20 5.86 -5.24
C ILE A 65 15.56 6.38 -3.85
N GLY A 66 16.71 5.98 -3.33
CA GLY A 66 17.25 6.37 -2.02
C GLY A 66 16.71 5.54 -0.85
N ALA A 67 17.49 5.47 0.20
CA ALA A 67 17.18 4.71 1.42
C ALA A 67 15.86 5.15 2.08
N ILE A 68 15.19 4.22 2.76
CA ILE A 68 13.99 4.50 3.55
C ILE A 68 14.45 5.03 4.91
N ASN A 69 14.50 6.35 5.04
CA ASN A 69 14.87 7.04 6.26
C ASN A 69 14.28 8.47 6.29
N LYS A 70 14.41 9.13 7.41
CA LYS A 70 13.93 10.50 7.62
C LYS A 70 14.59 11.50 6.69
N GLU A 71 15.88 11.34 6.40
CA GLU A 71 16.69 12.23 5.55
C GLU A 71 16.23 12.24 4.09
N ASN A 72 15.53 11.18 3.66
CA ASN A 72 14.93 11.06 2.35
C ASN A 72 13.41 11.29 2.35
N THR A 73 12.84 11.76 3.46
CA THR A 73 11.42 12.13 3.56
C THR A 73 11.23 13.61 3.25
N HIS A 74 10.30 13.93 2.34
CA HIS A 74 9.93 15.32 2.01
C HIS A 74 9.32 16.07 3.21
N PRO A 75 9.39 17.41 3.23
CA PRO A 75 9.97 18.29 2.23
C PRO A 75 11.48 18.39 2.35
N PHE A 76 12.16 18.73 1.25
CA PHE A 76 13.61 18.97 1.23
C PHE A 76 13.91 20.45 1.11
N ARG A 77 14.97 20.90 1.79
CA ARG A 77 15.52 22.24 1.61
C ARG A 77 16.16 22.38 0.24
N CYS A 78 15.95 23.52 -0.41
CA CYS A 78 16.55 23.83 -1.70
C CYS A 78 17.92 24.50 -1.50
N GLY A 79 18.98 23.70 -1.60
CA GLY A 79 20.36 24.16 -1.44
C GLY A 79 20.65 24.73 -0.06
N SER A 80 21.44 25.80 -0.01
CA SER A 80 21.82 26.51 1.22
C SER A 80 20.70 27.39 1.79
N ASN A 81 19.66 27.70 1.01
CA ASN A 81 18.55 28.53 1.46
C ASN A 81 17.64 27.78 2.41
N LYS A 82 17.71 28.11 3.69
CA LYS A 82 16.93 27.45 4.75
C LYS A 82 15.42 27.72 4.70
N GLN A 83 14.96 28.62 3.84
CA GLN A 83 13.57 29.07 3.74
C GLN A 83 12.82 28.44 2.56
N GLU A 84 13.53 27.93 1.56
CA GLU A 84 12.96 27.32 0.37
C GLU A 84 12.92 25.79 0.49
N TRP A 85 11.76 25.22 0.18
CA TRP A 85 11.51 23.79 0.30
C TRP A 85 10.87 23.23 -0.97
N LEU A 86 11.14 21.95 -1.25
CA LEU A 86 10.60 21.20 -2.37
C LEU A 86 9.85 19.96 -1.87
N MET A 87 8.69 19.72 -2.45
CA MET A 87 8.03 18.40 -2.47
C MET A 87 7.85 17.94 -3.91
N MET A 88 8.06 16.65 -4.16
CA MET A 88 7.96 16.02 -5.48
C MET A 88 7.15 14.75 -5.44
N ASN A 89 6.27 14.53 -6.41
CA ASN A 89 5.70 13.24 -6.73
C ASN A 89 6.00 12.88 -8.17
N GLY A 90 6.82 11.90 -8.37
CA GLY A 90 7.37 11.38 -9.61
C GLY A 90 8.68 10.68 -9.34
N THR A 91 9.38 10.28 -10.40
CA THR A 91 10.72 9.69 -10.33
C THR A 91 11.57 10.26 -11.46
N ILE A 92 12.74 10.77 -11.13
CA ILE A 92 13.74 11.28 -12.08
C ILE A 92 14.92 10.31 -12.02
N ARG A 93 14.96 9.39 -12.99
CA ARG A 93 15.90 8.25 -12.98
C ARG A 93 17.37 8.67 -13.07
N GLU A 94 17.62 9.84 -13.64
CA GLU A 94 18.96 10.41 -13.82
C GLU A 94 19.51 11.05 -12.55
N LEU A 95 18.66 11.18 -11.51
CA LEU A 95 19.01 11.79 -10.24
C LEU A 95 18.91 10.78 -9.09
N GLY A 96 19.73 10.99 -8.07
CA GLY A 96 19.74 10.16 -6.88
C GLY A 96 20.57 8.88 -7.00
N ASN A 97 20.57 8.08 -5.96
CA ASN A 97 21.26 6.79 -5.86
C ASN A 97 20.64 5.96 -4.71
N HIS A 98 21.23 4.80 -4.37
CA HIS A 98 20.76 3.95 -3.28
C HIS A 98 20.70 4.63 -1.90
N LYS A 99 21.48 5.68 -1.65
CA LYS A 99 21.50 6.42 -0.36
C LYS A 99 20.62 7.66 -0.39
N LYS A 100 20.54 8.36 -1.53
CA LYS A 100 19.93 9.69 -1.66
C LYS A 100 18.84 9.69 -2.72
N SER A 101 17.64 10.14 -2.36
CA SER A 101 16.53 10.21 -3.30
C SER A 101 16.78 11.23 -4.42
N ASP A 102 16.21 10.97 -5.58
CA ASP A 102 16.20 11.84 -6.75
C ASP A 102 15.68 13.25 -6.41
N SER A 103 14.59 13.32 -5.67
CA SER A 103 13.97 14.58 -5.23
C SER A 103 14.83 15.37 -4.26
N LYS A 104 15.63 14.71 -3.42
CA LYS A 104 16.59 15.39 -2.54
C LYS A 104 17.75 15.99 -3.35
N VAL A 105 18.27 15.25 -4.33
CA VAL A 105 19.31 15.75 -5.24
C VAL A 105 18.76 16.91 -6.07
N LEU A 106 17.53 16.82 -6.58
CA LEU A 106 16.89 17.92 -7.29
C LEU A 106 16.76 19.18 -6.42
N ALA A 107 16.36 19.03 -5.16
CA ALA A 107 16.24 20.17 -4.24
C ALA A 107 17.58 20.87 -4.00
N GLU A 108 18.68 20.11 -3.88
CA GLU A 108 20.04 20.67 -3.77
C GLU A 108 20.42 21.41 -5.04
N ASN A 109 20.22 20.82 -6.21
CA ASN A 109 20.52 21.44 -7.50
C ASN A 109 19.72 22.74 -7.74
N LEU A 110 18.46 22.78 -7.29
CA LEU A 110 17.65 24.00 -7.37
C LEU A 110 18.27 25.15 -6.55
N GLY A 111 18.95 24.83 -5.47
CA GLY A 111 19.67 25.83 -4.67
C GLY A 111 20.85 26.50 -5.39
N GLU A 112 21.40 25.86 -6.42
CA GLU A 112 22.52 26.37 -7.23
C GLU A 112 22.07 27.27 -8.39
N ILE A 113 20.77 27.36 -8.65
CA ILE A 113 20.22 28.15 -9.74
C ILE A 113 19.30 29.26 -9.25
N PRO A 114 19.26 30.44 -9.96
CA PRO A 114 18.38 31.53 -9.57
C PRO A 114 16.90 31.14 -9.55
N ARG A 115 16.16 31.63 -8.55
CA ARG A 115 14.75 31.28 -8.32
C ARG A 115 13.85 31.47 -9.55
N HIS A 116 14.09 32.48 -10.36
CA HIS A 116 13.30 32.75 -11.57
C HIS A 116 13.46 31.67 -12.66
N LYS A 117 14.50 30.82 -12.59
CA LYS A 117 14.73 29.71 -13.52
C LYS A 117 14.06 28.41 -13.06
N TRP A 118 13.61 28.32 -11.81
CA TRP A 118 13.06 27.09 -11.26
C TRP A 118 11.85 26.57 -12.03
N LYS A 119 10.95 27.43 -12.46
CA LYS A 119 9.81 27.05 -13.28
C LYS A 119 10.24 26.27 -14.51
N LYS A 120 11.13 26.80 -15.30
CA LYS A 120 11.66 26.18 -16.51
C LYS A 120 12.40 24.87 -16.19
N GLU A 121 13.08 24.79 -15.05
CA GLU A 121 13.80 23.59 -14.64
C GLU A 121 12.85 22.46 -14.23
N LEU A 122 11.86 22.75 -13.40
CA LEU A 122 10.90 21.77 -12.90
C LEU A 122 9.93 21.28 -13.98
N GLU A 123 9.52 22.15 -14.88
CA GLU A 123 8.60 21.81 -15.98
C GLU A 123 9.24 20.93 -17.08
N LYS A 124 10.56 20.65 -17.02
CA LYS A 124 11.19 19.64 -17.88
C LYS A 124 10.76 18.21 -17.57
N TYR A 125 10.31 17.96 -16.35
CA TYR A 125 9.99 16.62 -15.86
C TYR A 125 8.47 16.42 -15.74
N GLU A 126 7.96 15.28 -16.14
CA GLU A 126 6.56 14.87 -15.95
C GLU A 126 6.25 14.50 -14.47
N CYS A 127 6.71 15.33 -13.56
CA CYS A 127 6.53 15.16 -12.12
C CYS A 127 5.65 16.29 -11.55
N ARG A 128 5.03 16.04 -10.40
CA ARG A 128 4.26 17.06 -9.67
C ARG A 128 5.17 17.67 -8.63
N PHE A 129 5.29 18.99 -8.65
CA PHE A 129 6.13 19.71 -7.71
C PHE A 129 5.36 20.77 -6.94
N VAL A 130 5.78 20.98 -5.71
CA VAL A 130 5.41 22.14 -4.90
C VAL A 130 6.68 22.71 -4.30
N THR A 131 6.92 23.99 -4.55
CA THR A 131 7.95 24.75 -3.84
C THR A 131 7.29 25.62 -2.79
N ILE A 132 7.90 25.74 -1.64
CA ILE A 132 7.36 26.46 -0.50
C ILE A 132 8.44 27.39 0.05
N ASN A 133 8.12 28.68 0.23
CA ASN A 133 8.96 29.63 0.94
C ASN A 133 8.36 29.92 2.31
N THR A 134 9.03 29.49 3.37
CA THR A 134 8.57 29.63 4.74
C THR A 134 8.71 31.05 5.31
N HIS A 135 9.57 31.88 4.72
CA HIS A 135 9.72 33.28 5.11
C HIS A 135 8.63 34.16 4.51
N SER A 136 8.44 34.11 3.18
CA SER A 136 7.36 34.85 2.51
C SER A 136 5.98 34.24 2.72
N ARG A 137 5.91 33.06 3.32
CA ARG A 137 4.66 32.30 3.58
C ARG A 137 3.87 32.04 2.28
N THR A 138 4.59 31.62 1.24
CA THR A 138 4.00 31.34 -0.08
C THR A 138 4.37 29.95 -0.54
N TYR A 139 3.57 29.40 -1.44
CA TYR A 139 3.92 28.18 -2.14
C TYR A 139 3.52 28.28 -3.62
N GLN A 140 4.16 27.50 -4.47
CA GLN A 140 3.87 27.41 -5.90
C GLN A 140 3.75 25.97 -6.33
N VAL A 141 2.68 25.66 -7.08
CA VAL A 141 2.42 24.35 -7.67
C VAL A 141 2.83 24.39 -9.14
N TYR A 142 3.55 23.36 -9.60
CA TYR A 142 4.00 23.21 -10.97
C TYR A 142 3.33 22.00 -11.62
N ASN A 143 3.28 21.98 -12.97
CA ASN A 143 2.64 20.94 -13.78
C ASN A 143 1.21 20.68 -13.29
N LYS A 144 0.44 21.75 -13.17
CA LYS A 144 -0.92 21.73 -12.56
C LYS A 144 -1.88 20.82 -13.30
N GLU A 145 -1.68 20.61 -14.58
CA GLU A 145 -2.44 19.70 -15.45
C GLU A 145 -2.33 18.23 -15.02
N LEU A 146 -1.24 17.89 -14.30
CA LEU A 146 -1.04 16.55 -13.75
C LEU A 146 -1.72 16.32 -12.39
N TRP A 147 -2.30 17.37 -11.79
CA TRP A 147 -2.93 17.30 -10.47
C TRP A 147 -4.44 17.07 -10.60
N VAL A 148 -5.01 16.46 -9.58
CA VAL A 148 -6.46 16.28 -9.43
C VAL A 148 -6.96 17.18 -8.31
N GLN A 149 -8.07 17.90 -8.57
CA GLN A 149 -8.73 18.71 -7.56
C GLN A 149 -10.09 18.11 -7.21
N ARG A 150 -10.35 17.90 -5.92
CA ARG A 150 -11.64 17.44 -5.42
C ARG A 150 -12.02 18.19 -4.14
N ASP A 151 -13.21 18.76 -4.09
CA ASP A 151 -13.75 19.54 -2.95
C ASP A 151 -12.83 20.68 -2.49
N GLY A 152 -12.05 21.25 -3.43
CA GLY A 152 -11.09 22.32 -3.19
C GLY A 152 -9.78 21.86 -2.55
N VAL A 153 -9.53 20.55 -2.48
CA VAL A 153 -8.24 19.96 -2.10
C VAL A 153 -7.52 19.48 -3.35
N TRP A 154 -6.20 19.71 -3.43
CA TRP A 154 -5.35 19.26 -4.51
C TRP A 154 -4.66 17.96 -4.14
N TYR A 155 -4.68 17.00 -5.06
CA TYR A 155 -4.00 15.70 -4.94
C TYR A 155 -3.04 15.53 -6.11
N SER A 156 -1.81 15.15 -5.83
CA SER A 156 -0.84 14.87 -6.90
C SER A 156 -1.14 13.56 -7.64
N LYS A 157 -2.08 12.76 -7.13
CA LYS A 157 -2.65 11.56 -7.76
C LYS A 157 -4.07 11.31 -7.30
N ASP A 158 -4.84 10.69 -8.18
CA ASP A 158 -6.22 10.24 -7.92
C ASP A 158 -6.30 8.87 -7.25
N ASN A 159 -5.20 8.11 -7.25
CA ASN A 159 -5.16 6.73 -6.74
C ASN A 159 -5.46 6.57 -5.24
N VAL A 160 -5.52 7.67 -4.50
CA VAL A 160 -5.95 7.71 -3.09
C VAL A 160 -7.43 8.06 -2.92
N LEU A 161 -8.08 8.50 -3.99
CA LEU A 161 -9.49 8.87 -3.99
C LEU A 161 -10.35 7.62 -4.19
N GLU A 162 -11.42 7.51 -3.41
CA GLU A 162 -12.33 6.38 -3.49
C GLU A 162 -13.34 6.57 -4.64
N ASP A 163 -13.13 5.93 -5.78
CA ASP A 163 -13.99 6.04 -6.96
C ASP A 163 -14.55 4.71 -7.47
N ASN A 164 -14.05 3.57 -6.95
CA ASN A 164 -14.44 2.26 -7.43
C ASN A 164 -15.29 1.51 -6.40
N LEU A 165 -16.32 0.81 -6.87
CA LEU A 165 -17.04 -0.18 -6.07
C LEU A 165 -16.51 -1.57 -6.41
N VAL A 166 -16.15 -2.34 -5.37
CA VAL A 166 -15.70 -3.72 -5.50
C VAL A 166 -16.60 -4.61 -4.65
N ALA A 167 -17.06 -5.71 -5.23
CA ALA A 167 -17.79 -6.77 -4.56
C ALA A 167 -16.84 -7.95 -4.31
N VAL A 168 -16.76 -8.40 -3.07
CA VAL A 168 -15.89 -9.51 -2.65
C VAL A 168 -16.73 -10.63 -2.05
N TYR A 169 -16.47 -11.87 -2.47
CA TYR A 169 -17.24 -13.06 -2.06
C TYR A 169 -16.43 -14.06 -1.23
N GLY A 170 -15.10 -13.85 -1.12
CA GLY A 170 -14.15 -14.79 -0.53
C GLY A 170 -13.45 -14.24 0.72
N THR A 171 -12.15 -14.50 0.82
CA THR A 171 -11.29 -14.15 1.96
C THR A 171 -11.15 -12.66 2.21
N LEU A 172 -11.54 -11.81 1.26
CA LEU A 172 -11.60 -10.35 1.36
C LEU A 172 -12.87 -9.82 2.06
N LYS A 173 -13.88 -10.68 2.36
CA LYS A 173 -15.09 -10.27 3.10
C LYS A 173 -14.71 -9.73 4.47
N LYS A 174 -15.49 -8.77 4.99
CA LYS A 174 -15.24 -8.12 6.28
C LYS A 174 -15.09 -9.13 7.41
N GLY A 175 -13.97 -9.04 8.15
CA GLY A 175 -13.63 -9.96 9.24
C GLY A 175 -12.93 -11.24 8.79
N TYR A 176 -12.64 -11.43 7.49
CA TYR A 176 -11.89 -12.57 6.98
C TYR A 176 -10.41 -12.20 6.81
N HIS A 177 -9.56 -13.22 6.59
CA HIS A 177 -8.11 -13.08 6.64
C HIS A 177 -7.57 -11.91 5.78
N ASN A 178 -7.88 -11.89 4.50
CA ASN A 178 -7.36 -10.87 3.58
C ASN A 178 -8.01 -9.48 3.73
N TYR A 179 -9.14 -9.36 4.43
CA TYR A 179 -9.76 -8.08 4.71
C TYR A 179 -8.82 -7.14 5.47
N ASN A 180 -8.14 -7.67 6.49
CA ASN A 180 -7.27 -6.87 7.34
C ASN A 180 -6.11 -6.24 6.54
N ASN A 181 -5.57 -6.98 5.60
CA ASN A 181 -4.42 -6.54 4.80
C ASN A 181 -4.80 -5.58 3.67
N TYR A 182 -6.01 -5.69 3.09
CA TYR A 182 -6.33 -4.99 1.84
C TYR A 182 -7.48 -3.98 1.95
N LEU A 183 -8.48 -4.20 2.79
CA LEU A 183 -9.74 -3.43 2.75
C LEU A 183 -10.07 -2.63 4.02
N THR A 184 -9.26 -2.70 5.08
CA THR A 184 -9.51 -1.93 6.32
C THR A 184 -9.47 -0.41 6.12
N SER A 185 -8.75 0.07 5.10
CA SER A 185 -8.72 1.49 4.74
C SER A 185 -9.87 1.92 3.82
N SER A 186 -10.70 0.97 3.38
CA SER A 186 -11.77 1.20 2.40
C SER A 186 -13.12 1.30 3.08
N LYS A 187 -14.02 2.09 2.50
CA LYS A 187 -15.36 2.28 3.05
C LYS A 187 -16.24 1.08 2.75
N PHE A 188 -16.70 0.39 3.80
CA PHE A 188 -17.71 -0.65 3.67
C PHE A 188 -19.07 -0.04 3.32
N VAL A 189 -19.64 -0.41 2.17
CA VAL A 189 -20.93 0.07 1.67
C VAL A 189 -22.08 -0.75 2.24
N GLY A 190 -21.90 -2.08 2.29
CA GLY A 190 -22.88 -3.02 2.82
C GLY A 190 -22.72 -4.41 2.25
N LYS A 191 -23.54 -5.34 2.76
CA LYS A 191 -23.71 -6.67 2.17
C LYS A 191 -24.65 -6.58 0.97
N GLY A 192 -24.47 -7.48 0.02
CA GLY A 192 -25.29 -7.61 -1.17
C GLY A 192 -25.21 -9.00 -1.76
N GLU A 193 -25.82 -9.16 -2.93
CA GLU A 193 -25.72 -10.38 -3.73
C GLU A 193 -25.62 -10.03 -5.21
N THR A 194 -25.04 -10.93 -6.00
CA THR A 194 -25.01 -10.76 -7.47
C THR A 194 -26.42 -10.76 -8.00
N LYS A 195 -26.76 -9.77 -8.86
CA LYS A 195 -28.08 -9.69 -9.49
C LYS A 195 -28.38 -10.92 -10.35
N GLU A 196 -27.37 -11.39 -11.06
CA GLU A 196 -27.43 -12.61 -11.86
C GLU A 196 -26.83 -13.78 -11.07
N LYS A 197 -27.22 -15.00 -11.43
CA LYS A 197 -26.66 -16.23 -10.83
C LYS A 197 -25.29 -16.53 -11.41
N TYR A 198 -24.39 -17.03 -10.56
CA TYR A 198 -23.07 -17.54 -10.94
C TYR A 198 -22.72 -18.77 -10.09
N PRO A 199 -21.96 -19.74 -10.62
CA PRO A 199 -21.40 -20.83 -9.84
C PRO A 199 -20.29 -20.31 -8.93
N LEU A 200 -20.47 -20.43 -7.61
CA LEU A 200 -19.38 -20.27 -6.63
C LEU A 200 -18.95 -21.66 -6.19
N VAL A 201 -17.75 -22.04 -6.57
CA VAL A 201 -17.12 -23.32 -6.21
C VAL A 201 -16.19 -23.10 -5.03
N ILE A 202 -16.16 -24.01 -4.05
CA ILE A 202 -15.25 -23.95 -2.90
C ILE A 202 -14.39 -25.22 -2.90
N GLN A 203 -13.08 -25.03 -3.09
CA GLN A 203 -12.05 -26.09 -3.02
C GLN A 203 -10.86 -25.54 -2.20
N GLY A 204 -11.04 -25.47 -0.87
CA GLY A 204 -10.14 -24.73 0.02
C GLY A 204 -10.35 -23.21 -0.12
N LEU A 205 -10.17 -22.67 -1.32
CA LEU A 205 -10.46 -21.28 -1.67
C LEU A 205 -11.77 -21.15 -2.45
N PRO A 206 -12.42 -19.98 -2.43
CA PRO A 206 -13.62 -19.72 -3.20
C PRO A 206 -13.29 -19.25 -4.63
N TYR A 207 -13.90 -19.89 -5.61
CA TYR A 207 -13.76 -19.60 -7.04
C TYR A 207 -15.09 -19.23 -7.64
N LEU A 208 -15.27 -17.97 -8.05
CA LEU A 208 -16.45 -17.52 -8.79
C LEU A 208 -16.22 -17.76 -10.28
N ILE A 209 -17.10 -18.52 -10.92
CA ILE A 209 -16.97 -18.89 -12.33
C ILE A 209 -17.84 -17.98 -13.19
N ASP A 210 -17.30 -17.50 -14.31
CA ASP A 210 -17.98 -16.59 -15.23
C ASP A 210 -18.98 -17.33 -16.17
N LYS A 211 -19.99 -17.95 -15.55
CA LYS A 211 -21.09 -18.67 -16.21
C LYS A 211 -22.42 -18.09 -15.73
N ARG A 212 -22.79 -16.96 -16.33
CA ARG A 212 -24.04 -16.25 -16.04
C ARG A 212 -25.28 -17.14 -16.23
N GLY A 213 -26.18 -17.09 -15.27
CA GLY A 213 -27.44 -17.85 -15.25
C GLY A 213 -27.37 -19.19 -14.54
N LEU A 214 -26.14 -19.70 -14.23
CA LEU A 214 -25.92 -20.92 -13.48
C LEU A 214 -25.62 -20.62 -12.02
N GLY A 215 -25.94 -21.55 -11.12
CA GLY A 215 -25.62 -21.44 -9.68
C GLY A 215 -26.62 -20.58 -8.91
N PHE A 216 -26.07 -19.68 -8.09
CA PHE A 216 -26.85 -18.85 -7.16
C PHE A 216 -26.57 -17.36 -7.33
N ASN A 217 -27.47 -16.52 -6.79
CA ASN A 217 -27.12 -15.12 -6.50
C ASN A 217 -26.12 -15.15 -5.33
N VAL A 218 -24.85 -14.87 -5.64
CA VAL A 218 -23.74 -15.06 -4.68
C VAL A 218 -23.69 -13.89 -3.72
N GLU A 219 -23.62 -14.20 -2.42
CA GLU A 219 -23.48 -13.18 -1.37
C GLU A 219 -22.11 -12.54 -1.40
N VAL A 220 -22.08 -11.21 -1.31
CA VAL A 220 -20.87 -10.38 -1.39
C VAL A 220 -20.88 -9.29 -0.32
N ASP A 221 -19.70 -8.84 0.03
CA ASP A 221 -19.48 -7.58 0.71
C ASP A 221 -19.05 -6.52 -0.32
N VAL A 222 -19.66 -5.33 -0.27
CA VAL A 222 -19.36 -4.23 -1.19
C VAL A 222 -18.54 -3.18 -0.49
N PHE A 223 -17.42 -2.81 -1.10
CA PHE A 223 -16.52 -1.75 -0.64
C PHE A 223 -16.36 -0.66 -1.69
N LYS A 224 -16.22 0.59 -1.21
CA LYS A 224 -15.78 1.70 -2.02
C LYS A 224 -14.27 1.86 -1.84
N VAL A 225 -13.52 1.72 -2.92
CA VAL A 225 -12.05 1.65 -2.91
C VAL A 225 -11.44 2.70 -3.83
N SER A 226 -10.23 3.13 -3.49
CA SER A 226 -9.42 3.95 -4.40
C SER A 226 -8.85 3.11 -5.55
N SER A 227 -8.40 3.77 -6.61
CA SER A 227 -7.70 3.09 -7.71
C SER A 227 -6.41 2.43 -7.24
N GLY A 228 -5.74 2.99 -6.22
CA GLY A 228 -4.56 2.38 -5.61
C GLY A 228 -4.86 1.06 -4.90
N VAL A 229 -5.96 1.02 -4.11
CA VAL A 229 -6.42 -0.23 -3.47
C VAL A 229 -6.88 -1.24 -4.51
N LEU A 230 -7.62 -0.80 -5.55
CA LEU A 230 -8.04 -1.68 -6.63
C LEU A 230 -6.85 -2.35 -7.33
N GLY A 231 -5.77 -1.59 -7.58
CA GLY A 231 -4.53 -2.14 -8.15
C GLY A 231 -3.81 -3.13 -7.22
N GLN A 232 -3.93 -2.99 -5.89
CA GLN A 232 -3.42 -3.98 -4.94
C GLN A 232 -4.26 -5.27 -4.97
N LEU A 233 -5.58 -5.15 -5.09
CA LEU A 233 -6.47 -6.29 -5.28
C LEU A 233 -6.18 -7.01 -6.60
N ASP A 234 -5.90 -6.27 -7.68
CA ASP A 234 -5.50 -6.85 -8.97
C ASP A 234 -4.25 -7.72 -8.85
N ARG A 235 -3.25 -7.27 -8.07
CA ARG A 235 -2.05 -8.06 -7.80
C ARG A 235 -2.33 -9.30 -6.96
N LEU A 236 -3.10 -9.15 -5.88
CA LEU A 236 -3.50 -10.28 -5.03
C LEU A 236 -4.20 -11.37 -5.83
N GLU A 237 -5.13 -10.98 -6.73
CA GLU A 237 -5.95 -11.90 -7.52
C GLU A 237 -5.23 -12.37 -8.80
N GLY A 238 -3.98 -11.92 -9.05
CA GLY A 238 -3.22 -12.26 -10.27
C GLY A 238 -3.95 -11.83 -11.54
N HIS A 239 -4.65 -10.69 -11.51
CA HIS A 239 -5.36 -10.15 -12.68
C HIS A 239 -4.36 -9.69 -13.75
N PRO A 240 -4.57 -10.00 -15.04
CA PRO A 240 -5.73 -10.67 -15.64
C PRO A 240 -5.59 -12.19 -15.85
N ASN A 241 -4.53 -12.83 -15.31
CA ASN A 241 -4.09 -14.17 -15.75
C ASN A 241 -4.65 -15.33 -14.88
N TRP A 242 -4.91 -15.07 -13.59
CA TRP A 242 -5.51 -16.06 -12.69
C TRP A 242 -6.98 -15.75 -12.46
N TYR A 243 -7.29 -14.53 -12.01
CA TYR A 243 -8.64 -14.00 -12.00
C TYR A 243 -8.78 -12.85 -12.99
N ARG A 244 -9.97 -12.70 -13.56
CA ARG A 244 -10.31 -11.56 -14.43
C ARG A 244 -11.38 -10.72 -13.76
N ARG A 245 -11.08 -9.46 -13.59
CA ARG A 245 -12.04 -8.49 -13.07
C ARG A 245 -13.05 -8.07 -14.14
N LYS A 246 -14.34 -8.11 -13.80
CA LYS A 246 -15.44 -7.58 -14.61
C LYS A 246 -16.38 -6.71 -13.78
N GLN A 247 -17.06 -5.79 -14.41
CA GLN A 247 -18.17 -5.06 -13.78
C GLN A 247 -19.47 -5.81 -13.96
N ILE A 248 -20.16 -6.08 -12.83
CA ILE A 248 -21.49 -6.68 -12.81
C ILE A 248 -22.43 -5.89 -11.90
N ASP A 249 -23.72 -6.19 -12.01
CA ASP A 249 -24.75 -5.63 -11.14
C ASP A 249 -24.82 -6.41 -9.82
N ILE A 250 -24.73 -5.69 -8.71
CA ILE A 250 -24.90 -6.20 -7.33
C ILE A 250 -26.14 -5.54 -6.73
N VAL A 251 -26.99 -6.33 -6.11
CA VAL A 251 -28.13 -5.84 -5.33
C VAL A 251 -27.70 -5.68 -3.87
N SER A 252 -27.75 -4.45 -3.37
CA SER A 252 -27.39 -4.13 -1.97
C SER A 252 -28.38 -3.10 -1.42
N LYS A 253 -29.00 -3.38 -0.28
CA LYS A 253 -29.97 -2.49 0.38
C LYS A 253 -31.08 -2.02 -0.58
N GLY A 254 -31.57 -2.90 -1.44
CA GLY A 254 -32.63 -2.59 -2.43
C GLY A 254 -32.17 -1.74 -3.63
N LYS A 255 -30.88 -1.43 -3.76
CA LYS A 255 -30.30 -0.69 -4.88
C LYS A 255 -29.41 -1.59 -5.73
N VAL A 256 -29.40 -1.34 -7.03
CA VAL A 256 -28.48 -1.98 -7.97
C VAL A 256 -27.21 -1.12 -8.06
N LEU A 257 -26.08 -1.72 -7.75
CA LEU A 257 -24.76 -1.09 -7.79
C LEU A 257 -23.91 -1.79 -8.85
N LYS A 258 -23.22 -1.02 -9.69
CA LYS A 258 -22.24 -1.56 -10.64
C LYS A 258 -20.89 -1.71 -9.95
N CYS A 259 -20.48 -2.95 -9.70
CA CYS A 259 -19.27 -3.27 -8.92
C CYS A 259 -18.28 -4.10 -9.73
N TRP A 260 -16.98 -3.87 -9.51
CA TRP A 260 -15.96 -4.79 -9.95
C TRP A 260 -16.02 -6.07 -9.10
N ILE A 261 -15.88 -7.23 -9.75
CA ILE A 261 -15.78 -8.54 -9.11
C ILE A 261 -14.80 -9.41 -9.89
N TYR A 262 -14.11 -10.33 -9.20
CA TYR A 262 -13.09 -11.18 -9.79
C TYR A 262 -13.67 -12.56 -10.11
N PHE A 263 -13.52 -12.99 -11.38
CA PHE A 263 -13.88 -14.33 -11.84
C PHE A 263 -12.62 -15.16 -12.05
N ASN A 264 -12.62 -16.37 -11.54
CA ASN A 264 -11.53 -17.30 -11.74
C ASN A 264 -11.50 -17.81 -13.20
N LEU A 265 -10.29 -17.96 -13.77
CA LEU A 265 -10.07 -18.40 -15.16
C LEU A 265 -9.58 -19.85 -15.26
N ARG A 266 -9.16 -20.46 -14.16
CA ARG A 266 -8.50 -21.76 -14.13
C ARG A 266 -9.44 -22.90 -13.71
N GLU A 267 -10.46 -22.58 -12.95
CA GLU A 267 -11.45 -23.55 -12.48
C GLU A 267 -12.69 -23.54 -13.36
N ASP A 268 -13.38 -24.67 -13.42
CA ASP A 268 -14.67 -24.82 -14.04
C ASP A 268 -15.75 -25.23 -13.04
N GLU A 269 -17.00 -25.25 -13.48
CA GLU A 269 -18.18 -25.58 -12.66
C GLU A 269 -18.57 -27.05 -12.72
N LYS A 270 -17.98 -27.84 -13.65
CA LYS A 270 -18.45 -29.20 -13.97
C LYS A 270 -18.18 -30.19 -12.84
N GLY A 271 -19.22 -30.94 -12.44
CA GLY A 271 -19.09 -31.97 -11.41
C GLY A 271 -18.81 -31.43 -10.01
N LYS A 272 -18.90 -30.12 -9.79
CA LYS A 272 -18.61 -29.47 -8.50
C LYS A 272 -19.89 -28.98 -7.85
N GLN A 273 -19.87 -28.97 -6.51
CA GLN A 273 -20.95 -28.36 -5.72
C GLN A 273 -20.87 -26.84 -5.81
N TRP A 274 -22.01 -26.17 -6.03
CA TRP A 274 -22.12 -24.73 -6.06
C TRP A 274 -22.66 -24.19 -4.74
N HIS A 275 -22.18 -23.02 -4.35
CA HIS A 275 -22.50 -22.39 -3.06
C HIS A 275 -23.10 -21.00 -3.27
N LYS A 276 -23.98 -20.57 -2.37
CA LYS A 276 -24.50 -19.19 -2.35
C LYS A 276 -23.53 -18.23 -1.67
N THR A 277 -22.78 -18.73 -0.68
CA THR A 277 -21.85 -17.93 0.13
C THR A 277 -20.59 -18.72 0.44
N TYR A 278 -19.49 -18.03 0.62
CA TYR A 278 -18.27 -18.55 1.23
C TYR A 278 -18.25 -18.15 2.70
N THR A 279 -18.04 -19.14 3.56
CA THR A 279 -17.79 -18.94 4.99
C THR A 279 -16.39 -19.45 5.30
N GLN A 280 -15.50 -18.56 5.70
CA GLN A 280 -14.20 -18.96 6.20
C GLN A 280 -14.41 -19.67 7.53
N ALA A 281 -13.84 -20.87 7.68
CA ALA A 281 -13.79 -21.50 9.00
C ALA A 281 -13.13 -20.49 9.98
N PRO A 282 -13.68 -20.32 11.18
CA PRO A 282 -13.01 -19.47 12.16
C PRO A 282 -11.57 -19.98 12.26
N ASN A 283 -10.60 -19.09 12.09
CA ASN A 283 -9.25 -19.40 12.49
C ASN A 283 -9.38 -19.84 13.94
N LYS A 284 -9.14 -21.11 14.22
CA LYS A 284 -8.85 -21.56 15.56
C LYS A 284 -7.48 -20.97 15.92
N VAL A 285 -7.46 -19.67 16.19
CA VAL A 285 -6.49 -19.13 17.12
C VAL A 285 -6.87 -19.84 18.42
N LYS A 286 -6.18 -20.89 18.75
CA LYS A 286 -6.16 -21.41 20.10
C LYS A 286 -5.54 -20.28 20.92
N TRP A 287 -6.37 -19.38 21.45
CA TRP A 287 -6.03 -18.72 22.69
C TRP A 287 -5.93 -19.88 23.66
N TYR A 288 -4.71 -20.19 24.10
CA TYR A 288 -4.53 -21.02 25.26
C TYR A 288 -5.07 -20.18 26.42
N GLU A 289 -6.33 -20.41 26.80
CA GLU A 289 -6.78 -20.09 28.15
C GLU A 289 -5.84 -20.87 29.07
N GLU A 290 -5.17 -20.13 29.94
CA GLU A 290 -4.40 -20.68 31.04
C GLU A 290 -5.37 -21.51 31.90
N GLU A 291 -5.45 -22.78 31.64
CA GLU A 291 -5.92 -23.76 32.60
C GLU A 291 -4.88 -24.90 32.63
N ASP A 292 -4.26 -24.97 33.79
CA ASP A 292 -3.49 -26.08 34.38
C ASP A 292 -2.02 -26.19 34.01
N GLU A 293 -1.23 -25.91 35.05
CA GLU A 293 0.17 -26.26 35.20
C GLU A 293 0.38 -27.78 34.94
N ARG A 294 0.58 -28.13 33.68
CA ARG A 294 1.37 -29.27 33.27
C ARG A 294 2.23 -28.81 32.12
N GLU A 295 3.52 -28.74 32.39
CA GLU A 295 4.59 -28.63 31.41
C GLU A 295 4.29 -29.52 30.20
N THR A 296 3.60 -28.96 29.19
CA THR A 296 3.74 -29.42 27.82
C THR A 296 4.87 -28.58 27.26
N GLU A 297 6.08 -29.14 27.27
CA GLU A 297 7.14 -28.70 26.38
C GLU A 297 6.51 -28.39 25.03
N VAL A 298 6.32 -27.09 24.75
CA VAL A 298 6.16 -26.63 23.38
C VAL A 298 7.45 -27.07 22.73
N SER A 299 7.38 -28.13 21.96
CA SER A 299 8.56 -28.62 21.26
C SER A 299 8.97 -27.57 20.24
N PHE A 300 9.81 -26.64 20.66
CA PHE A 300 10.69 -25.86 19.81
C PHE A 300 11.73 -26.77 19.13
N SER A 301 11.49 -28.09 19.13
CA SER A 301 12.34 -29.10 18.52
C SER A 301 12.52 -28.96 16.99
N LYS A 302 11.88 -27.95 16.36
CA LYS A 302 12.07 -27.62 14.94
C LYS A 302 13.20 -26.60 14.69
N TYR A 303 13.62 -25.89 15.73
CA TYR A 303 14.67 -24.84 15.56
C TYR A 303 15.83 -25.11 16.47
N THR A 304 17.04 -24.94 15.98
CA THR A 304 18.24 -24.95 16.81
C THR A 304 18.27 -23.66 17.64
N GLU A 305 18.93 -23.69 18.81
CA GLU A 305 19.12 -22.50 19.65
C GLU A 305 19.72 -21.32 18.87
N ARG A 306 20.54 -21.60 17.86
CA ARG A 306 21.13 -20.63 16.95
C ARG A 306 20.08 -20.02 15.99
N GLN A 307 19.08 -20.78 15.55
CA GLN A 307 17.98 -20.30 14.70
C GLN A 307 17.01 -19.40 15.48
N LEU A 308 16.75 -19.71 16.77
CA LEU A 308 15.94 -18.88 17.64
C LEU A 308 16.63 -17.53 17.92
N ASN A 309 17.94 -17.52 18.18
CA ASN A 309 18.71 -16.29 18.37
C ASN A 309 18.79 -15.44 17.10
N LEU A 310 18.69 -16.06 15.92
CA LEU A 310 18.63 -15.35 14.63
C LEU A 310 17.26 -14.70 14.39
N LEU A 311 16.16 -15.34 14.80
CA LEU A 311 14.84 -14.74 14.75
C LEU A 311 14.76 -13.46 15.59
N ASP A 312 15.36 -13.48 16.80
CA ASP A 312 15.44 -12.30 17.69
C ASP A 312 16.26 -11.15 17.09
N ILE A 313 17.27 -11.45 16.26
CA ILE A 313 18.13 -10.42 15.61
C ILE A 313 17.40 -9.73 14.45
N PHE A 314 16.41 -10.40 13.83
CA PHE A 314 15.69 -9.89 12.66
C PHE A 314 14.46 -9.07 12.99
N GLU A 315 13.90 -9.19 14.19
CA GLU A 315 12.84 -8.28 14.63
C GLU A 315 13.31 -6.82 14.71
N ASP A 316 14.62 -6.59 14.88
CA ASP A 316 15.18 -5.24 15.05
C ASP A 316 15.71 -4.59 13.75
N ASP A 317 16.04 -5.34 12.70
CA ASP A 317 16.79 -4.81 11.54
C ASP A 317 16.03 -4.74 10.22
N CYS A 318 14.83 -5.31 10.08
CA CYS A 318 14.05 -5.27 8.84
C CYS A 318 12.61 -4.83 9.10
N GLU A 319 12.37 -3.52 9.15
CA GLU A 319 11.00 -2.96 9.27
C GLU A 319 10.11 -3.21 8.03
N ASP A 320 10.67 -3.63 6.87
CA ASP A 320 9.96 -3.68 5.59
C ASP A 320 9.88 -5.07 4.94
N CYS A 321 10.70 -6.03 5.33
CA CYS A 321 10.68 -7.38 4.79
C CYS A 321 11.15 -8.35 5.87
N GLY A 322 10.24 -9.08 6.46
CA GLY A 322 10.59 -10.12 7.42
C GLY A 322 10.95 -11.42 6.69
N PHE A 323 11.80 -12.23 7.31
CA PHE A 323 12.11 -13.58 6.83
C PHE A 323 11.53 -14.61 7.77
N ASP A 324 11.06 -15.70 7.18
CA ASP A 324 10.79 -16.91 7.95
C ASP A 324 11.62 -18.05 7.35
N ILE A 325 12.08 -18.96 8.21
CA ILE A 325 12.86 -20.12 7.80
C ILE A 325 11.90 -21.30 7.76
N VAL A 326 11.51 -21.69 6.57
CA VAL A 326 10.71 -22.88 6.34
C VAL A 326 11.55 -23.88 5.56
N ASN A 327 11.74 -25.07 6.11
CA ASN A 327 12.49 -26.16 5.47
C ASN A 327 13.95 -25.78 5.07
N GLU A 328 14.67 -25.07 5.96
CA GLU A 328 16.07 -24.70 5.77
C GLU A 328 16.35 -23.69 4.64
N LYS A 329 15.33 -23.15 3.99
CA LYS A 329 15.48 -22.08 3.01
C LYS A 329 14.90 -20.80 3.54
N PRO A 330 15.64 -19.68 3.40
CA PRO A 330 15.07 -18.39 3.72
C PRO A 330 13.96 -18.04 2.70
N ILE A 331 12.84 -17.61 3.21
CA ILE A 331 11.74 -17.12 2.39
C ILE A 331 11.36 -15.71 2.84
N CYS A 332 10.90 -14.91 1.90
CA CYS A 332 10.38 -13.59 2.20
C CYS A 332 9.00 -13.71 2.86
N VAL A 333 8.82 -13.23 4.10
CA VAL A 333 7.53 -13.32 4.81
C VAL A 333 6.44 -12.48 4.18
N ASP A 334 6.78 -11.41 3.47
CA ASP A 334 5.78 -10.54 2.85
C ASP A 334 5.15 -11.15 1.60
N CYS A 335 5.87 -11.98 0.86
CA CYS A 335 5.42 -12.56 -0.40
C CYS A 335 5.52 -14.08 -0.45
N PHE A 336 6.11 -14.75 0.54
CA PHE A 336 6.27 -16.20 0.64
C PHE A 336 7.00 -16.83 -0.56
N HIS A 337 7.89 -16.09 -1.22
CA HIS A 337 8.73 -16.60 -2.28
C HIS A 337 10.09 -17.01 -1.73
N ASP A 338 10.65 -18.09 -2.30
CA ASP A 338 12.02 -18.47 -2.02
C ASP A 338 12.97 -17.35 -2.46
N LEU A 339 14.05 -17.15 -1.72
CA LEU A 339 15.10 -16.22 -2.12
C LEU A 339 16.02 -16.88 -3.11
N GLU A 340 16.27 -16.22 -4.25
CA GLU A 340 17.20 -16.69 -5.29
C GLU A 340 18.58 -16.06 -5.10
N HIS A 341 19.63 -16.90 -5.13
CA HIS A 341 21.02 -16.47 -5.00
C HIS A 341 21.54 -15.99 -6.36
N ASP A 342 22.14 -14.80 -6.44
CA ASP A 342 22.66 -14.20 -7.67
C ASP A 342 24.01 -14.76 -8.15
N GLY A 343 24.62 -15.64 -7.38
CA GLY A 343 25.95 -16.21 -7.65
C GLY A 343 27.11 -15.33 -7.18
N PHE A 344 26.86 -14.14 -6.65
CA PHE A 344 27.88 -13.16 -6.27
C PHE A 344 27.91 -12.77 -4.80
N ALA A 345 27.04 -13.19 -3.96
CA ALA A 345 26.95 -12.85 -2.55
C ALA A 345 25.68 -12.08 -2.14
N ASN A 346 24.64 -12.11 -3.00
CA ASN A 346 23.35 -11.54 -2.67
C ASN A 346 22.23 -12.53 -2.96
N TYR A 347 21.12 -12.37 -2.23
CA TYR A 347 19.88 -13.07 -2.46
C TYR A 347 18.83 -12.09 -2.93
N HIS A 348 18.07 -12.49 -3.93
CA HIS A 348 16.99 -11.71 -4.52
C HIS A 348 15.64 -12.35 -4.21
N CYS A 349 14.69 -11.55 -3.78
CA CYS A 349 13.29 -11.95 -3.67
C CYS A 349 12.51 -11.48 -4.89
N CYS A 350 12.17 -12.39 -5.78
CA CYS A 350 11.40 -12.07 -6.99
C CYS A 350 9.96 -11.61 -6.70
N GLY A 351 9.44 -11.84 -5.49
CA GLY A 351 8.10 -11.41 -5.10
C GLY A 351 8.00 -9.95 -4.68
N CYS A 352 8.98 -9.44 -3.93
CA CYS A 352 9.01 -8.05 -3.47
C CYS A 352 10.13 -7.21 -4.09
N ASP A 353 10.97 -7.83 -4.95
CA ASP A 353 12.13 -7.20 -5.62
C ASP A 353 13.20 -6.70 -4.63
N GLY A 354 13.29 -7.33 -3.44
CA GLY A 354 14.28 -7.04 -2.41
C GLY A 354 15.59 -7.79 -2.64
N TRP A 355 16.72 -7.13 -2.34
CA TRP A 355 18.06 -7.72 -2.39
C TRP A 355 18.66 -7.82 -1.00
N PHE A 356 19.32 -8.94 -0.70
CA PHE A 356 19.91 -9.27 0.60
C PHE A 356 21.33 -9.72 0.41
N ALA A 357 22.27 -9.19 1.20
CA ALA A 357 23.67 -9.57 1.13
C ALA A 357 23.89 -11.00 1.64
N GLU A 358 24.89 -11.72 1.06
CA GLU A 358 25.18 -13.11 1.44
C GLU A 358 25.56 -13.25 2.92
N ASP A 359 26.22 -12.28 3.51
CA ASP A 359 26.57 -12.28 4.93
C ASP A 359 25.35 -12.12 5.84
N GLU A 360 24.32 -11.45 5.37
CA GLU A 360 23.02 -11.36 6.06
C GLU A 360 22.28 -12.71 6.01
N VAL A 361 22.34 -13.41 4.87
CA VAL A 361 21.66 -14.70 4.66
C VAL A 361 22.47 -15.89 5.17
N LEU A 362 23.79 -15.88 5.09
CA LEU A 362 24.66 -16.95 5.61
C LEU A 362 24.55 -17.11 7.14
N ARG A 363 24.11 -16.10 7.86
CA ARG A 363 23.78 -16.21 9.29
C ARG A 363 22.63 -17.21 9.55
N PHE A 364 21.85 -17.57 8.52
CA PHE A 364 20.74 -18.54 8.59
C PHE A 364 21.10 -19.95 8.14
N ARG A 365 22.32 -20.20 7.71
CA ARG A 365 22.74 -21.57 7.40
C ARG A 365 23.23 -22.24 8.69
N PRO A 366 22.73 -23.47 9.00
CA PRO A 366 23.20 -24.24 10.14
C PRO A 366 24.70 -24.54 10.07
#